data_a36735fa2762669311cbedea6a360c51
#
_entry.id   a36735fa2762669311cbedea6a360c51
#
_cell.length_a   1.000
_cell.length_b   1.000
_cell.length_c   1.000
_cell.angle_alpha   90.00
_cell.angle_beta   90.00
_cell.angle_gamma   90.00
#
_symmetry.space_group_name_H-M   'P 1'
#
loop_
_entity.id
_entity.type
_entity.pdbx_description
1 polymer ?
#
loop_
_entity_poly.entity_id
_entity_poly.type
_entity_poly.pdbx_seq_one_letter_code
_entity_poly.pdbx_strand_id
1 'polypeptide(L)'
;TLGGATDEEGRFRLENVPPGLVRLEVSSIGYQTLVTVGFLLGTAGERTENIGLEPASTTLEQVVVKASPYRKTVETPVSIQRIGIAEIEKNPGGNRDISKVVQSMPGVLSSPAFRNDFVVRGGGPAENRFYLDGVELPILNHFATQGASGGVVSIVNIDFVKEVNFFSGAFPASYGNMMSSM
;
A
#
# COMPACT_ATOMS: atom_id res chain seq x y z
N THR A 1 -24.71 1.38 -6.36
CA THR A 1 -23.67 2.25 -6.91
C THR A 1 -24.14 3.69 -6.71
N LEU A 2 -23.35 4.51 -6.04
CA LEU A 2 -23.55 5.94 -5.91
C LEU A 2 -22.66 6.63 -6.93
N GLY A 3 -23.09 7.72 -7.53
CA GLY A 3 -22.33 8.45 -8.51
C GLY A 3 -22.61 9.95 -8.45
N GLY A 4 -21.68 10.74 -8.97
CA GLY A 4 -21.77 12.19 -9.09
C GLY A 4 -20.89 12.68 -10.23
N ALA A 5 -21.12 13.91 -10.67
CA ALA A 5 -20.25 14.57 -11.64
C ALA A 5 -19.41 15.62 -10.91
N THR A 6 -18.26 15.95 -11.49
CA THR A 6 -17.42 17.05 -11.05
C THR A 6 -17.96 18.37 -11.55
N ASP A 7 -17.69 19.46 -10.80
CA ASP A 7 -17.87 20.83 -11.27
C ASP A 7 -16.79 21.27 -12.28
N GLU A 8 -16.82 22.53 -12.71
CA GLU A 8 -15.88 23.09 -13.68
C GLU A 8 -14.45 23.16 -13.13
N GLU A 9 -14.29 23.21 -11.81
CA GLU A 9 -13.02 23.19 -11.11
C GLU A 9 -12.51 21.76 -10.80
N GLY A 10 -13.26 20.73 -11.22
CA GLY A 10 -12.91 19.33 -11.00
C GLY A 10 -13.22 18.82 -9.59
N ARG A 11 -14.02 19.53 -8.81
CA ARG A 11 -14.43 19.11 -7.46
C ARG A 11 -15.66 18.22 -7.54
N PHE A 12 -15.70 17.19 -6.71
CA PHE A 12 -16.85 16.31 -6.58
C PHE A 12 -17.24 16.12 -5.12
N ARG A 13 -18.50 15.84 -4.89
CA ARG A 13 -19.02 15.48 -3.58
C ARG A 13 -19.99 14.31 -3.69
N LEU A 14 -19.74 13.27 -2.92
CA LEU A 14 -20.62 12.12 -2.80
C LEU A 14 -21.19 12.12 -1.38
N GLU A 15 -22.50 12.25 -1.27
CA GLU A 15 -23.20 12.26 0.01
C GLU A 15 -23.89 10.92 0.27
N ASN A 16 -24.14 10.61 1.55
CA ASN A 16 -24.80 9.39 1.99
C ASN A 16 -24.11 8.10 1.56
N VAL A 17 -22.78 8.13 1.49
CA VAL A 17 -22.01 6.92 1.21
C VAL A 17 -22.07 6.01 2.44
N PRO A 18 -22.52 4.74 2.29
CA PRO A 18 -22.55 3.81 3.42
C PRO A 18 -21.16 3.60 4.01
N PRO A 19 -21.05 3.49 5.34
CA PRO A 19 -19.78 3.16 5.98
C PRO A 19 -19.33 1.77 5.53
N GLY A 20 -18.02 1.61 5.35
CA GLY A 20 -17.40 0.36 4.89
C GLY A 20 -16.29 0.59 3.88
N LEU A 21 -15.90 -0.47 3.21
CA LEU A 21 -14.89 -0.41 2.17
C LEU A 21 -15.45 0.25 0.91
N VAL A 22 -14.94 1.44 0.59
CA VAL A 22 -15.37 2.24 -0.57
C VAL A 22 -14.26 2.22 -1.63
N ARG A 23 -14.67 2.16 -2.88
CA ARG A 23 -13.81 2.27 -4.04
C ARG A 23 -14.42 3.31 -4.98
N LEU A 24 -13.61 4.23 -5.48
CA LEU A 24 -14.04 5.25 -6.43
C LEU A 24 -13.57 4.85 -7.83
N GLU A 25 -14.47 4.92 -8.78
CA GLU A 25 -14.18 4.86 -10.21
C GLU A 25 -14.37 6.24 -10.80
N VAL A 26 -13.34 6.80 -11.40
CA VAL A 26 -13.34 8.15 -11.97
C VAL A 26 -13.02 8.06 -13.45
N SER A 27 -13.87 8.64 -14.27
CA SER A 27 -13.70 8.67 -15.73
C SER A 27 -13.96 10.07 -16.27
N SER A 28 -13.21 10.45 -17.29
CA SER A 28 -13.42 11.69 -18.04
C SER A 28 -13.06 11.47 -19.49
N ILE A 29 -13.71 12.24 -20.38
CA ILE A 29 -13.44 12.18 -21.84
C ILE A 29 -11.99 12.60 -22.10
N GLY A 30 -11.23 11.79 -22.82
CA GLY A 30 -9.82 12.04 -23.12
C GLY A 30 -8.84 11.61 -22.03
N TYR A 31 -9.33 10.98 -20.95
CA TYR A 31 -8.52 10.46 -19.87
C TYR A 31 -8.76 8.97 -19.65
N GLN A 32 -7.76 8.30 -19.07
CA GLN A 32 -7.90 6.91 -18.68
C GLN A 32 -8.80 6.80 -17.44
N THR A 33 -9.74 5.85 -17.46
CA THR A 33 -10.58 5.57 -16.29
C THR A 33 -9.71 5.08 -15.14
N LEU A 34 -9.89 5.69 -13.98
CA LEU A 34 -9.16 5.38 -12.77
C LEU A 34 -10.07 4.74 -11.74
N VAL A 35 -9.63 3.61 -11.19
CA VAL A 35 -10.25 3.00 -10.00
C VAL A 35 -9.30 3.14 -8.83
N THR A 36 -9.77 3.77 -7.73
CA THR A 36 -8.94 3.95 -6.54
C THR A 36 -8.71 2.63 -5.79
N VAL A 37 -7.64 2.58 -5.01
CA VAL A 37 -7.49 1.52 -3.99
C VAL A 37 -8.65 1.66 -2.99
N GLY A 38 -9.24 0.54 -2.56
CA GLY A 38 -10.33 0.56 -1.58
C GLY A 38 -9.87 1.18 -0.26
N PHE A 39 -10.67 2.09 0.29
CA PHE A 39 -10.45 2.72 1.58
C PHE A 39 -11.66 2.53 2.49
N LEU A 40 -11.40 2.52 3.79
CA LEU A 40 -12.46 2.39 4.78
C LEU A 40 -13.08 3.76 5.07
N LEU A 41 -14.40 3.86 4.96
CA LEU A 41 -15.17 5.04 5.35
C LEU A 41 -15.89 4.75 6.67
N GLY A 42 -15.62 5.57 7.69
CA GLY A 42 -16.29 5.48 9.00
C GLY A 42 -17.69 6.10 8.99
N THR A 43 -18.46 5.81 10.02
CA THR A 43 -19.89 6.21 10.15
C THR A 43 -20.11 7.73 10.24
N ALA A 44 -19.11 8.51 10.64
CA ALA A 44 -19.19 9.97 10.81
C ALA A 44 -18.01 10.69 10.15
N GLY A 45 -17.32 10.04 9.19
CA GLY A 45 -16.11 10.57 8.59
C GLY A 45 -16.37 11.29 7.27
N GLU A 46 -15.86 12.50 7.16
CA GLU A 46 -15.66 13.18 5.88
C GLU A 46 -14.25 12.84 5.39
N ARG A 47 -14.12 12.50 4.11
CA ARG A 47 -12.82 12.15 3.50
C ARG A 47 -12.61 12.94 2.23
N THR A 48 -11.46 13.57 2.11
CA THR A 48 -11.03 14.26 0.90
C THR A 48 -10.04 13.38 0.14
N GLU A 49 -10.31 13.16 -1.15
CA GLU A 49 -9.41 12.43 -2.06
C GLU A 49 -9.06 13.30 -3.26
N ASN A 50 -7.77 13.47 -3.52
CA ASN A 50 -7.26 14.13 -4.71
C ASN A 50 -6.89 13.08 -5.75
N ILE A 51 -7.56 13.12 -6.90
CA ILE A 51 -7.44 12.09 -7.93
C ILE A 51 -6.93 12.73 -9.22
N GLY A 52 -5.71 12.38 -9.63
CA GLY A 52 -5.17 12.77 -10.92
C GLY A 52 -5.53 11.75 -11.99
N LEU A 53 -6.07 12.21 -13.11
CA LEU A 53 -6.33 11.40 -14.29
C LEU A 53 -5.20 11.56 -15.30
N GLU A 54 -4.77 10.46 -15.93
CA GLU A 54 -3.79 10.48 -17.00
C GLU A 54 -4.49 10.62 -18.35
N PRO A 55 -3.97 11.47 -19.29
CA PRO A 55 -4.53 11.58 -20.62
C PRO A 55 -4.55 10.21 -21.32
N ALA A 56 -5.67 9.90 -22.00
CA ALA A 56 -5.74 8.75 -22.86
C ALA A 56 -4.98 9.07 -24.15
N SER A 57 -3.83 8.44 -24.37
CA SER A 57 -3.19 8.46 -25.68
C SER A 57 -4.09 7.72 -26.65
N THR A 58 -4.42 8.36 -27.76
CA THR A 58 -5.39 7.89 -28.78
C THR A 58 -4.85 6.66 -29.52
N THR A 59 -4.93 5.51 -28.90
CA THR A 59 -4.86 4.25 -29.62
C THR A 59 -6.10 3.45 -29.23
N LEU A 60 -6.98 3.24 -30.19
CA LEU A 60 -8.24 2.49 -30.04
C LEU A 60 -7.95 1.00 -29.78
N GLU A 61 -7.55 0.67 -28.60
CA GLU A 61 -7.64 -0.69 -28.09
C GLU A 61 -8.50 -0.67 -26.83
N GLN A 62 -9.49 -1.53 -26.82
CA GLN A 62 -10.40 -1.72 -25.69
C GLN A 62 -9.61 -2.09 -24.44
N VAL A 63 -9.27 -1.09 -23.63
CA VAL A 63 -8.57 -1.31 -22.37
C VAL A 63 -9.56 -1.84 -21.35
N VAL A 64 -9.56 -3.13 -21.16
CA VAL A 64 -10.13 -3.74 -19.95
C VAL A 64 -9.22 -3.32 -18.80
N VAL A 65 -9.58 -2.26 -18.10
CA VAL A 65 -8.85 -1.80 -16.90
C VAL A 65 -9.07 -2.83 -15.80
N LYS A 66 -8.19 -3.81 -15.73
CA LYS A 66 -8.02 -4.58 -14.50
C LYS A 66 -7.37 -3.63 -13.50
N ALA A 67 -8.11 -3.30 -12.44
CA ALA A 67 -7.54 -2.59 -11.31
C ALA A 67 -6.35 -3.39 -10.79
N SER A 68 -5.13 -2.98 -11.16
CA SER A 68 -3.93 -3.55 -10.56
C SER A 68 -3.80 -2.93 -9.17
N PRO A 69 -3.73 -3.72 -8.10
CA PRO A 69 -3.46 -3.21 -6.76
C PRO A 69 -2.08 -2.52 -6.69
N TYR A 70 -1.24 -2.74 -7.69
CA TYR A 70 0.12 -2.21 -7.77
C TYR A 70 0.20 -1.06 -8.78
N ARG A 71 -0.15 0.15 -8.35
CA ARG A 71 0.02 1.34 -9.19
C ARG A 71 1.43 1.90 -9.13
N LYS A 72 2.08 2.03 -10.28
CA LYS A 72 3.29 2.82 -10.43
C LYS A 72 2.89 4.26 -10.77
N THR A 73 3.23 5.21 -9.93
CA THR A 73 3.22 6.64 -10.27
C THR A 73 4.50 6.96 -11.06
N VAL A 74 4.49 7.96 -11.93
CA VAL A 74 5.64 8.34 -12.79
C VAL A 74 6.92 8.62 -11.97
N GLU A 75 6.78 9.03 -10.71
CA GLU A 75 7.89 9.30 -9.79
C GLU A 75 8.25 8.12 -8.88
N THR A 76 7.59 6.98 -9.04
CA THR A 76 7.82 5.85 -8.13
C THR A 76 8.94 4.97 -8.64
N PRO A 77 9.93 4.64 -7.79
CA PRO A 77 10.95 3.65 -8.11
C PRO A 77 10.32 2.35 -8.58
N VAL A 78 10.97 1.69 -9.53
CA VAL A 78 10.47 0.46 -10.20
C VAL A 78 10.12 -0.67 -9.23
N SER A 79 10.58 -0.59 -7.98
CA SER A 79 10.48 -1.65 -6.97
C SER A 79 9.51 -1.39 -5.82
N ILE A 80 8.69 -0.34 -5.89
CA ILE A 80 7.67 -0.10 -4.86
C ILE A 80 6.45 -0.99 -5.07
N GLN A 81 5.99 -1.61 -3.99
CA GLN A 81 4.72 -2.31 -3.93
C GLN A 81 3.87 -1.66 -2.84
N ARG A 82 2.68 -1.23 -3.21
CA ARG A 82 1.73 -0.59 -2.29
C ARG A 82 0.64 -1.58 -1.93
N ILE A 83 0.40 -1.72 -0.64
CA ILE A 83 -0.62 -2.61 -0.09
C ILE A 83 -1.59 -1.76 0.71
N GLY A 84 -2.83 -1.75 0.29
CA GLY A 84 -3.90 -1.07 1.02
C GLY A 84 -4.43 -1.92 2.17
N ILE A 85 -5.11 -1.27 3.13
CA ILE A 85 -5.71 -1.94 4.29
C ILE A 85 -6.61 -3.12 3.89
N ALA A 86 -7.39 -2.99 2.83
CA ALA A 86 -8.28 -4.05 2.35
C ALA A 86 -7.54 -5.32 1.89
N GLU A 87 -6.33 -5.17 1.38
CA GLU A 87 -5.50 -6.29 0.95
C GLU A 87 -4.83 -6.96 2.15
N ILE A 88 -4.42 -6.15 3.13
CA ILE A 88 -3.88 -6.65 4.40
C ILE A 88 -4.93 -7.49 5.14
N GLU A 89 -6.17 -7.00 5.23
CA GLU A 89 -7.26 -7.70 5.89
C GLU A 89 -7.69 -8.99 5.19
N LYS A 90 -7.58 -9.03 3.86
CA LYS A 90 -7.96 -10.18 3.04
C LYS A 90 -6.84 -11.21 2.86
N ASN A 91 -5.62 -10.90 3.31
CA ASN A 91 -4.48 -11.79 3.10
C ASN A 91 -4.66 -13.09 3.91
N PRO A 92 -4.76 -14.25 3.24
CA PRO A 92 -4.89 -15.53 3.93
C PRO A 92 -3.66 -15.82 4.79
N GLY A 93 -3.85 -16.05 6.08
CA GLY A 93 -2.74 -16.30 7.00
C GLY A 93 -2.01 -15.05 7.50
N GLY A 94 -2.39 -13.86 7.04
CA GLY A 94 -1.80 -12.59 7.46
C GLY A 94 -2.08 -12.25 8.93
N ASN A 95 -3.14 -12.81 9.50
CA ASN A 95 -3.56 -12.61 10.90
C ASN A 95 -3.52 -11.13 11.32
N ARG A 96 -3.84 -10.22 10.40
CA ARG A 96 -3.76 -8.76 10.59
C ARG A 96 -2.36 -8.28 11.01
N ASP A 97 -1.30 -8.99 10.62
CA ASP A 97 0.09 -8.64 10.88
C ASP A 97 0.77 -8.18 9.59
N ILE A 98 1.31 -6.97 9.60
CA ILE A 98 1.99 -6.36 8.44
C ILE A 98 3.17 -7.24 7.98
N SER A 99 3.93 -7.80 8.92
CA SER A 99 5.06 -8.67 8.58
C SER A 99 4.64 -9.89 7.79
N LYS A 100 3.49 -10.50 8.14
CA LYS A 100 2.94 -11.66 7.42
C LYS A 100 2.49 -11.30 6.00
N VAL A 101 1.93 -10.11 5.83
CA VAL A 101 1.54 -9.61 4.52
C VAL A 101 2.77 -9.38 3.63
N VAL A 102 3.81 -8.75 4.18
CA VAL A 102 5.08 -8.54 3.45
C VAL A 102 5.74 -9.87 3.09
N GLN A 103 5.68 -10.88 3.97
CA GLN A 103 6.21 -12.22 3.70
C GLN A 103 5.53 -12.93 2.51
N SER A 104 4.31 -12.55 2.15
CA SER A 104 3.61 -13.10 1.00
C SER A 104 4.02 -12.47 -0.34
N MET A 105 4.88 -11.46 -0.32
CA MET A 105 5.28 -10.73 -1.51
C MET A 105 6.36 -11.43 -2.33
N PRO A 106 6.39 -11.20 -3.65
CA PRO A 106 7.45 -11.71 -4.50
C PRO A 106 8.84 -11.22 -4.08
N GLY A 107 9.80 -12.12 -3.97
CA GLY A 107 11.17 -11.80 -3.59
C GLY A 107 11.41 -11.69 -2.10
N VAL A 108 10.40 -12.01 -1.29
CA VAL A 108 10.51 -12.09 0.16
C VAL A 108 10.48 -13.56 0.60
N LEU A 109 11.43 -13.94 1.41
CA LEU A 109 11.47 -15.24 2.06
C LEU A 109 11.11 -15.06 3.52
N SER A 110 10.19 -15.88 4.02
CA SER A 110 9.83 -15.92 5.44
C SER A 110 10.82 -16.77 6.22
N SER A 111 11.14 -16.36 7.43
CA SER A 111 11.85 -17.20 8.38
C SER A 111 10.94 -18.34 8.88
N PRO A 112 11.47 -19.56 9.09
CA PRO A 112 10.67 -20.65 9.59
C PRO A 112 10.22 -20.41 11.04
N ALA A 113 9.01 -20.84 11.37
CA ALA A 113 8.32 -21.00 12.63
C ALA A 113 8.53 -19.93 13.72
N PHE A 114 7.43 -19.31 14.18
CA PHE A 114 7.34 -18.40 15.32
C PHE A 114 8.12 -17.07 15.21
N ARG A 115 8.66 -16.74 14.06
CA ARG A 115 9.35 -15.46 13.82
C ARG A 115 8.71 -14.75 12.63
N ASN A 116 8.60 -13.43 12.76
CA ASN A 116 8.11 -12.57 11.69
C ASN A 116 9.27 -11.93 10.90
N ASP A 117 10.46 -12.49 10.99
CA ASP A 117 11.58 -12.08 10.16
C ASP A 117 11.30 -12.36 8.69
N PHE A 118 11.78 -11.49 7.84
CA PHE A 118 11.77 -11.71 6.41
C PHE A 118 13.10 -11.31 5.78
N VAL A 119 13.46 -12.03 4.75
CA VAL A 119 14.67 -11.84 3.96
C VAL A 119 14.24 -11.35 2.59
N VAL A 120 14.69 -10.17 2.21
CA VAL A 120 14.35 -9.56 0.93
C VAL A 120 15.53 -9.68 -0.02
N ARG A 121 15.33 -10.34 -1.17
CA ARG A 121 16.34 -10.51 -2.22
C ARG A 121 17.69 -11.02 -1.71
N GLY A 122 17.68 -11.86 -0.69
CA GLY A 122 18.89 -12.45 -0.10
C GLY A 122 19.61 -11.62 0.94
N GLY A 123 19.10 -10.41 1.27
CA GLY A 123 19.60 -9.60 2.37
C GLY A 123 19.18 -10.13 3.74
N GLY A 124 19.99 -9.90 4.76
CA GLY A 124 19.70 -10.34 6.12
C GLY A 124 18.51 -9.62 6.75
N PRO A 125 17.82 -10.22 7.74
CA PRO A 125 16.69 -9.58 8.44
C PRO A 125 17.04 -8.22 9.05
N ALA A 126 18.26 -8.04 9.54
CA ALA A 126 18.73 -6.78 10.14
C ALA A 126 19.00 -5.67 9.11
N GLU A 127 19.02 -6.00 7.83
CA GLU A 127 19.25 -5.04 6.74
C GLU A 127 17.95 -4.36 6.26
N ASN A 128 16.81 -4.80 6.76
CA ASN A 128 15.51 -4.18 6.49
C ASN A 128 15.35 -2.94 7.36
N ARG A 129 14.75 -1.88 6.81
CA ARG A 129 14.44 -0.64 7.53
C ARG A 129 12.94 -0.41 7.51
N PHE A 130 12.45 0.12 8.59
CA PHE A 130 11.02 0.36 8.78
C PHE A 130 10.78 1.83 9.09
N TYR A 131 9.77 2.40 8.45
CA TYR A 131 9.37 3.79 8.66
C TYR A 131 7.87 3.86 8.89
N LEU A 132 7.46 4.60 9.89
CA LEU A 132 6.06 4.94 10.17
C LEU A 132 5.92 6.45 10.03
N ASP A 133 5.13 6.88 9.05
CA ASP A 133 4.92 8.30 8.73
C ASP A 133 6.24 9.12 8.62
N GLY A 134 7.27 8.49 8.01
CA GLY A 134 8.58 9.10 7.81
C GLY A 134 9.55 8.98 9.00
N VAL A 135 9.11 8.43 10.12
CA VAL A 135 9.97 8.18 11.29
C VAL A 135 10.50 6.75 11.26
N GLU A 136 11.81 6.60 11.36
CA GLU A 136 12.44 5.28 11.39
C GLU A 136 12.08 4.53 12.67
N LEU A 137 11.60 3.29 12.50
CA LEU A 137 11.37 2.36 13.59
C LEU A 137 12.55 1.39 13.66
N PRO A 138 13.17 1.21 14.81
CA PRO A 138 14.29 0.28 14.96
C PRO A 138 13.88 -1.19 14.80
N ILE A 139 12.65 -1.51 15.15
CA ILE A 139 12.06 -2.85 15.07
C ILE A 139 10.59 -2.75 14.63
N LEU A 140 10.08 -3.74 13.95
CA LEU A 140 8.67 -3.83 13.54
C LEU A 140 7.84 -4.69 14.50
N ASN A 141 8.48 -5.60 15.20
CA ASN A 141 7.81 -6.57 16.07
C ASN A 141 8.40 -6.57 17.49
N HIS A 142 7.55 -6.83 18.47
CA HIS A 142 7.98 -7.10 19.84
C HIS A 142 8.82 -8.38 19.91
N PHE A 143 9.68 -8.45 20.91
CA PHE A 143 10.55 -9.61 21.16
C PHE A 143 11.55 -9.91 20.05
N ALA A 144 11.96 -8.88 19.29
CA ALA A 144 13.04 -9.01 18.33
C ALA A 144 14.35 -9.39 19.07
N THR A 145 15.08 -10.35 18.50
CA THR A 145 16.41 -10.73 18.97
C THR A 145 17.48 -9.97 18.20
N GLN A 146 18.70 -9.91 18.72
CA GLN A 146 19.81 -9.27 18.05
C GLN A 146 20.05 -9.89 16.66
N GLY A 147 20.21 -9.04 15.65
CA GLY A 147 20.39 -9.47 14.26
C GLY A 147 19.10 -9.93 13.54
N ALA A 148 17.95 -9.74 14.18
CA ALA A 148 16.63 -10.06 13.64
C ALA A 148 15.81 -8.79 13.42
N SER A 149 14.94 -8.77 12.42
CA SER A 149 13.99 -7.68 12.19
C SER A 149 12.63 -7.92 12.84
N GLY A 150 12.38 -9.11 13.32
CA GLY A 150 11.05 -9.48 13.79
C GLY A 150 11.02 -10.47 14.94
N GLY A 151 10.07 -10.23 15.84
CA GLY A 151 9.56 -11.17 16.84
C GLY A 151 8.19 -11.69 16.43
N VAL A 152 7.44 -12.23 17.38
CA VAL A 152 6.17 -12.92 17.09
C VAL A 152 4.96 -12.00 17.00
N VAL A 153 5.05 -10.76 17.50
CA VAL A 153 3.93 -9.82 17.60
C VAL A 153 4.32 -8.45 17.05
N SER A 154 3.56 -7.92 16.11
CA SER A 154 3.76 -6.57 15.59
C SER A 154 3.57 -5.50 16.65
N ILE A 155 4.41 -4.46 16.65
CA ILE A 155 4.24 -3.25 17.47
C ILE A 155 3.23 -2.27 16.87
N VAL A 156 2.95 -2.40 15.57
CA VAL A 156 2.03 -1.52 14.86
C VAL A 156 0.67 -2.18 14.77
N ASN A 157 -0.35 -1.51 15.33
CA ASN A 157 -1.71 -1.96 15.17
C ASN A 157 -2.19 -1.61 13.75
N ILE A 158 -2.66 -2.61 13.03
CA ILE A 158 -3.10 -2.48 11.65
C ILE A 158 -4.29 -1.53 11.48
N ASP A 159 -5.12 -1.34 12.51
CA ASP A 159 -6.27 -0.44 12.47
C ASP A 159 -5.87 1.03 12.26
N PHE A 160 -4.62 1.37 12.56
CA PHE A 160 -4.05 2.70 12.34
C PHE A 160 -3.28 2.82 11.01
N VAL A 161 -3.10 1.70 10.28
CA VAL A 161 -2.34 1.67 9.03
C VAL A 161 -3.28 1.88 7.86
N LYS A 162 -3.05 2.92 7.08
CA LYS A 162 -3.81 3.22 5.86
C LYS A 162 -3.29 2.43 4.66
N GLU A 163 -1.98 2.41 4.52
CA GLU A 163 -1.28 1.69 3.45
C GLU A 163 0.13 1.31 3.89
N VAL A 164 0.67 0.28 3.28
CA VAL A 164 2.07 -0.12 3.44
C VAL A 164 2.76 0.05 2.10
N ASN A 165 3.87 0.77 2.09
CA ASN A 165 4.74 0.93 0.95
C ASN A 165 5.98 0.05 1.16
N PHE A 166 6.09 -0.99 0.36
CA PHE A 166 7.22 -1.91 0.42
C PHE A 166 8.19 -1.65 -0.74
N PHE A 167 9.43 -1.36 -0.42
CA PHE A 167 10.50 -1.16 -1.38
C PHE A 167 11.48 -2.35 -1.31
N SER A 168 11.62 -3.06 -2.40
CA SER A 168 12.57 -4.17 -2.51
C SER A 168 13.87 -3.78 -3.23
N GLY A 169 14.14 -2.50 -3.42
CA GLY A 169 15.32 -1.91 -4.07
C GLY A 169 15.00 -0.55 -4.67
N ALA A 170 15.99 0.13 -5.25
CA ALA A 170 15.87 1.46 -5.85
C ALA A 170 15.24 2.47 -4.87
N PHE A 171 15.84 2.62 -3.71
CA PHE A 171 15.36 3.49 -2.64
C PHE A 171 15.47 4.97 -3.01
N PRO A 172 14.52 5.82 -2.59
CA PRO A 172 14.66 7.25 -2.70
C PRO A 172 15.90 7.75 -1.95
N ALA A 173 16.60 8.76 -2.50
CA ALA A 173 17.83 9.31 -1.91
C ALA A 173 17.62 9.94 -0.52
N SER A 174 16.35 10.25 -0.17
CA SER A 174 15.99 10.75 1.16
C SER A 174 16.14 9.72 2.27
N TYR A 175 16.12 8.42 1.92
CA TYR A 175 16.29 7.33 2.85
C TYR A 175 17.68 6.74 2.69
N GLY A 176 18.56 7.03 3.65
CA GLY A 176 19.94 6.54 3.65
C GLY A 176 20.10 5.19 4.35
N ASN A 177 21.27 4.61 4.17
CA ASN A 177 21.72 3.41 4.91
C ASN A 177 20.82 2.17 4.76
N MET A 178 20.25 1.99 3.55
CA MET A 178 19.43 0.83 3.23
C MET A 178 20.24 -0.16 2.40
N MET A 179 20.15 -1.42 2.76
CA MET A 179 20.88 -2.50 2.07
C MET A 179 19.92 -3.49 1.39
N SER A 180 18.81 -3.83 2.02
CA SER A 180 17.91 -4.87 1.53
C SER A 180 16.49 -4.36 1.20
N SER A 181 15.76 -3.80 2.18
CA SER A 181 14.39 -3.32 1.96
C SER A 181 13.99 -2.17 2.90
N MET A 182 12.89 -1.54 2.53
CA MET A 182 12.17 -0.56 3.33
C MET A 182 10.67 -0.83 3.25
#